data_cac3dd0e460de666dd227fd7c45355ab
#
_entry.id   cac3dd0e460de666dd227fd7c45355ab
#
_cell.length_a   1.000
_cell.length_b   1.000
_cell.length_c   1.000
_cell.angle_alpha   90.00
_cell.angle_beta   90.00
_cell.angle_gamma   90.00
#
_symmetry.space_group_name_H-M   'P 1'
#
loop_
_entity.id
_entity.type
_entity.pdbx_description
1 polymer ?
#
loop_
_entity_poly.entity_id
_entity_poly.type
_entity_poly.pdbx_seq_one_letter_code
_entity_poly.pdbx_strand_id
1 'polypeptide(L)'
;MFDPKLKEALGRVQKPGRYTGGEPGSIYKEKDKVDVRFAFCFPDTYEVGMSFLGEKILYELLNSHENWWCERAFMPWLDMKAEMERLQLPLYTMESKDPLTAFDAVGFTLQYELSYTNILAMLDLAGIPFYSKDRDESWPVSYTHLRAHE
;
A
#
# COMPACT_ATOMS: atom_id res chain seq x y z
N MET A 1 -3.82 13.43 11.77
CA MET A 1 -2.49 13.95 12.24
C MET A 1 -1.49 12.85 11.96
N PHE A 2 -0.34 13.13 11.32
CA PHE A 2 0.67 12.11 11.05
C PHE A 2 1.26 11.54 12.34
N ASP A 3 1.53 10.24 12.33
CA ASP A 3 2.33 9.59 13.36
C ASP A 3 3.66 10.34 13.56
N PRO A 4 4.13 10.54 14.81
CA PRO A 4 5.40 11.22 15.07
C PRO A 4 6.59 10.61 14.33
N LYS A 5 6.65 9.28 14.20
CA LYS A 5 7.69 8.57 13.45
C LYS A 5 7.63 8.91 11.97
N LEU A 6 6.42 8.92 11.39
CA LEU A 6 6.24 9.31 9.99
C LEU A 6 6.67 10.75 9.77
N LYS A 7 6.32 11.66 10.68
CA LYS A 7 6.74 13.07 10.59
C LYS A 7 8.27 13.21 10.64
N GLU A 8 8.93 12.43 11.48
CA GLU A 8 10.40 12.41 11.55
C GLU A 8 11.00 11.89 10.24
N ALA A 9 10.50 10.77 9.70
CA ALA A 9 10.95 10.19 8.43
C ALA A 9 10.81 11.18 7.28
N LEU A 10 9.64 11.85 7.18
CA LEU A 10 9.37 12.86 6.13
C LEU A 10 10.35 14.03 6.15
N GLY A 11 10.88 14.38 7.33
CA GLY A 11 11.90 15.44 7.47
C GLY A 11 13.30 15.05 6.95
N ARG A 12 13.53 13.76 6.65
CA ARG A 12 14.84 13.21 6.29
C ARG A 12 14.93 12.67 4.86
N VAL A 13 13.81 12.53 4.18
CA VAL A 13 13.75 12.02 2.81
C VAL A 13 13.79 13.14 1.77
N GLN A 14 14.30 12.84 0.58
CA GLN A 14 14.47 13.83 -0.49
C GLN A 14 13.14 14.36 -1.06
N LYS A 15 12.11 13.50 -1.13
CA LYS A 15 10.80 13.80 -1.74
C LYS A 15 9.65 13.41 -0.82
N PRO A 16 9.41 14.15 0.27
CA PRO A 16 8.37 13.79 1.25
C PRO A 16 6.97 13.74 0.66
N GLY A 17 6.68 14.50 -0.41
CA GLY A 17 5.39 14.49 -1.09
C GLY A 17 4.95 13.11 -1.63
N ARG A 18 5.88 12.18 -1.87
CA ARG A 18 5.58 10.79 -2.26
C ARG A 18 4.81 10.01 -1.19
N TYR A 19 4.84 10.47 0.05
CA TYR A 19 4.45 9.70 1.24
C TYR A 19 3.34 10.37 2.04
N THR A 20 2.90 11.56 1.62
CA THR A 20 1.92 12.36 2.37
C THR A 20 0.47 12.06 2.01
N GLY A 21 0.18 11.56 0.80
CA GLY A 21 -1.18 11.42 0.30
C GLY A 21 -1.89 12.76 0.10
N GLY A 22 -3.20 12.72 -0.07
CA GLY A 22 -4.00 13.92 -0.28
C GLY A 22 -4.09 14.37 -1.75
N GLU A 23 -3.82 13.44 -2.68
CA GLU A 23 -3.93 13.69 -4.11
C GLU A 23 -5.38 14.01 -4.52
N PRO A 24 -5.56 14.86 -5.54
CA PRO A 24 -6.87 15.06 -6.15
C PRO A 24 -7.49 13.72 -6.59
N GLY A 25 -8.73 13.47 -6.20
CA GLY A 25 -9.41 12.20 -6.47
C GLY A 25 -9.16 11.09 -5.45
N SER A 26 -8.42 11.35 -4.37
CA SER A 26 -8.34 10.42 -3.25
C SER A 26 -9.70 10.27 -2.57
N ILE A 27 -10.10 9.02 -2.31
CA ILE A 27 -11.39 8.68 -1.70
C ILE A 27 -11.16 8.33 -0.24
N TYR A 28 -11.91 9.00 0.63
CA TYR A 28 -11.88 8.77 2.07
C TYR A 28 -13.24 8.29 2.54
N LYS A 29 -13.26 7.20 3.30
CA LYS A 29 -14.47 6.65 3.94
C LYS A 29 -14.26 6.52 5.45
N GLU A 30 -15.35 6.45 6.19
CA GLU A 30 -15.29 6.21 7.63
C GLU A 30 -15.10 4.70 7.88
N LYS A 31 -14.11 4.34 8.69
CA LYS A 31 -13.71 2.93 8.92
C LYS A 31 -14.82 2.07 9.50
N ASP A 32 -15.68 2.66 10.31
CA ASP A 32 -16.82 2.00 10.94
C ASP A 32 -18.07 1.87 10.04
N LYS A 33 -18.00 2.44 8.84
CA LYS A 33 -19.08 2.36 7.84
C LYS A 33 -18.76 1.47 6.65
N VAL A 34 -17.61 0.82 6.66
CA VAL A 34 -17.21 -0.08 5.59
C VAL A 34 -17.04 -1.49 6.11
N ASP A 35 -17.47 -2.47 5.32
CA ASP A 35 -17.36 -3.89 5.66
C ASP A 35 -16.02 -4.49 5.25
N VAL A 36 -15.40 -3.93 4.20
CA VAL A 36 -14.13 -4.44 3.63
C VAL A 36 -13.17 -3.29 3.40
N ARG A 37 -11.97 -3.42 3.94
CA ARG A 37 -10.83 -2.55 3.68
C ARG A 37 -9.81 -3.29 2.81
N PHE A 38 -9.53 -2.75 1.64
CA PHE A 38 -8.62 -3.32 0.67
C PHE A 38 -7.41 -2.40 0.48
N ALA A 39 -6.19 -2.91 0.73
CA ALA A 39 -4.96 -2.20 0.41
C ALA A 39 -4.48 -2.61 -0.99
N PHE A 40 -4.56 -1.69 -1.93
CA PHE A 40 -4.05 -1.89 -3.29
C PHE A 40 -2.59 -1.44 -3.36
N CYS A 41 -1.69 -2.42 -3.51
CA CYS A 41 -0.26 -2.23 -3.45
C CYS A 41 0.34 -2.25 -4.86
N PHE A 42 0.98 -1.16 -5.25
CA PHE A 42 1.73 -1.07 -6.48
C PHE A 42 3.24 -1.27 -6.17
N PRO A 43 3.88 -2.34 -6.72
CA PRO A 43 5.23 -2.70 -6.34
C PRO A 43 6.30 -1.87 -7.09
N ASP A 44 6.10 -0.58 -7.16
CA ASP A 44 7.02 0.41 -7.68
C ASP A 44 6.79 1.75 -6.96
N THR A 45 7.58 2.76 -7.31
CA THR A 45 7.52 4.07 -6.69
C THR A 45 6.19 4.79 -6.94
N TYR A 46 5.89 5.76 -6.08
CA TYR A 46 4.69 6.59 -6.15
C TYR A 46 4.45 7.18 -7.55
N GLU A 47 5.48 7.73 -8.21
CA GLU A 47 5.31 8.35 -9.53
C GLU A 47 4.92 7.36 -10.62
N VAL A 48 5.47 6.15 -10.56
CA VAL A 48 5.14 5.09 -11.52
C VAL A 48 3.72 4.61 -11.29
N GLY A 49 3.35 4.29 -10.04
CA GLY A 49 2.01 3.84 -9.70
C GLY A 49 0.94 4.87 -10.01
N MET A 50 1.12 6.13 -9.59
CA MET A 50 0.17 7.20 -9.87
C MET A 50 0.00 7.55 -11.35
N SER A 51 0.96 7.13 -12.19
CA SER A 51 0.86 7.27 -13.65
C SER A 51 0.17 6.09 -14.32
N PHE A 52 -0.05 4.99 -13.59
CA PHE A 52 -0.58 3.76 -14.16
C PHE A 52 -2.12 3.79 -14.19
N LEU A 53 -2.68 3.79 -15.41
CA LEU A 53 -4.13 3.89 -15.61
C LEU A 53 -4.90 2.70 -15.01
N GLY A 54 -4.34 1.50 -15.08
CA GLY A 54 -4.97 0.29 -14.52
C GLY A 54 -5.20 0.38 -13.02
N GLU A 55 -4.25 0.99 -12.28
CA GLU A 55 -4.42 1.24 -10.85
C GLU A 55 -5.60 2.18 -10.58
N LYS A 56 -5.71 3.27 -11.34
CA LYS A 56 -6.80 4.24 -11.18
C LYS A 56 -8.16 3.62 -11.44
N ILE A 57 -8.28 2.81 -12.50
CA ILE A 57 -9.53 2.12 -12.84
C ILE A 57 -9.94 1.15 -11.71
N LEU A 58 -9.01 0.34 -11.21
CA LEU A 58 -9.30 -0.61 -10.13
C LEU A 58 -9.61 0.12 -8.82
N TYR A 59 -8.89 1.18 -8.51
CA TYR A 59 -9.14 2.01 -7.34
C TYR A 59 -10.55 2.61 -7.35
N GLU A 60 -10.97 3.20 -8.48
CA GLU A 60 -12.31 3.75 -8.64
C GLU A 60 -13.38 2.65 -8.60
N LEU A 61 -13.15 1.52 -9.28
CA LEU A 61 -14.08 0.40 -9.31
C LEU A 61 -14.32 -0.17 -7.91
N LEU A 62 -13.27 -0.43 -7.15
CA LEU A 62 -13.40 -0.95 -5.77
C LEU A 62 -14.08 0.06 -4.86
N ASN A 63 -13.77 1.34 -5.00
CA ASN A 63 -14.38 2.40 -4.20
C ASN A 63 -15.80 2.78 -4.64
N SER A 64 -16.27 2.34 -5.82
CA SER A 64 -17.67 2.54 -6.24
C SER A 64 -18.66 1.73 -5.39
N HIS A 65 -18.20 0.68 -4.71
CA HIS A 65 -18.99 -0.03 -3.72
C HIS A 65 -19.07 0.79 -2.42
N GLU A 66 -20.28 1.04 -1.94
CA GLU A 66 -20.52 1.93 -0.80
C GLU A 66 -19.81 1.46 0.47
N ASN A 67 -19.85 0.16 0.74
CA ASN A 67 -19.31 -0.47 1.94
C ASN A 67 -17.89 -1.06 1.78
N TRP A 68 -17.18 -0.77 0.68
CA TRP A 68 -15.79 -1.12 0.49
C TRP A 68 -14.92 0.13 0.48
N TRP A 69 -13.74 0.05 1.06
CA TRP A 69 -12.75 1.11 0.98
C TRP A 69 -11.41 0.57 0.48
N CYS A 70 -11.06 0.95 -0.73
CA CYS A 70 -9.77 0.67 -1.33
C CYS A 70 -8.83 1.85 -1.06
N GLU A 71 -7.67 1.56 -0.51
CA GLU A 71 -6.60 2.50 -0.25
C GLU A 71 -5.33 2.07 -0.99
N ARG A 72 -4.45 3.00 -1.31
CA ARG A 72 -3.26 2.75 -2.13
C ARG A 72 -2.00 2.69 -1.29
N ALA A 73 -1.07 1.80 -1.66
CA ALA A 73 0.27 1.75 -1.11
C ALA A 73 1.29 1.57 -2.23
N PHE A 74 2.43 2.23 -2.10
CA PHE A 74 3.51 2.19 -3.09
C PHE A 74 4.80 1.70 -2.44
N MET A 75 5.71 1.13 -3.25
CA MET A 75 7.04 0.79 -2.78
C MET A 75 7.80 2.07 -2.42
N PRO A 76 8.27 2.24 -1.17
CA PRO A 76 9.05 3.41 -0.80
C PRO A 76 10.42 3.40 -1.48
N TRP A 77 10.91 4.60 -1.81
CA TRP A 77 12.28 4.74 -2.29
C TRP A 77 13.29 4.41 -1.19
N LEU A 78 14.54 4.20 -1.57
CA LEU A 78 15.58 3.68 -0.66
C LEU A 78 15.77 4.53 0.59
N ASP A 79 15.68 5.85 0.49
CA ASP A 79 15.80 6.76 1.63
C ASP A 79 14.65 6.60 2.63
N MET A 80 13.42 6.53 2.14
CA MET A 80 12.24 6.29 2.99
C MET A 80 12.23 4.88 3.55
N LYS A 81 12.63 3.87 2.76
CA LYS A 81 12.77 2.49 3.24
C LYS A 81 13.73 2.43 4.44
N ALA A 82 14.89 3.05 4.33
CA ALA A 82 15.86 3.10 5.43
C ALA A 82 15.31 3.78 6.69
N GLU A 83 14.55 4.89 6.54
CA GLU A 83 13.91 5.55 7.68
C GLU A 83 12.78 4.71 8.29
N MET A 84 12.00 3.99 7.48
CA MET A 84 10.98 3.07 7.97
C MET A 84 11.59 1.94 8.79
N GLU A 85 12.67 1.32 8.31
CA GLU A 85 13.41 0.29 9.04
C GLU A 85 14.00 0.84 10.35
N ARG A 86 14.65 2.01 10.31
CA ARG A 86 15.25 2.66 11.47
C ARG A 86 14.23 2.97 12.57
N LEU A 87 13.06 3.47 12.18
CA LEU A 87 11.99 3.90 13.09
C LEU A 87 11.02 2.77 13.45
N GLN A 88 11.18 1.60 12.85
CA GLN A 88 10.19 0.52 12.92
C GLN A 88 8.78 1.03 12.56
N LEU A 89 8.70 1.76 11.46
CA LEU A 89 7.47 2.27 10.88
C LEU A 89 7.01 1.27 9.80
N PRO A 90 5.88 0.60 9.98
CA PRO A 90 5.39 -0.37 8.98
C PRO A 90 4.96 0.34 7.70
N LEU A 91 4.94 -0.40 6.58
CA LEU A 91 4.38 0.09 5.33
C LEU A 91 2.89 0.39 5.53
N TYR A 92 2.47 1.56 5.04
CA TYR A 92 1.15 2.12 5.24
C TYR A 92 0.51 2.59 3.93
N THR A 93 -0.81 2.81 3.95
CA THR A 93 -1.56 3.31 2.81
C THR A 93 -1.55 4.84 2.73
N MET A 94 -1.81 5.37 1.53
CA MET A 94 -1.74 6.81 1.24
C MET A 94 -2.93 7.59 1.81
N GLU A 95 -4.07 6.96 1.99
CA GLU A 95 -5.30 7.60 2.46
C GLU A 95 -5.33 7.68 4.01
N SER A 96 -5.52 6.55 4.67
CA SER A 96 -5.66 6.52 6.14
C SER A 96 -4.34 6.59 6.91
N LYS A 97 -3.23 6.26 6.28
CA LYS A 97 -1.93 6.02 6.92
C LYS A 97 -1.91 4.80 7.86
N ASP A 98 -2.87 3.91 7.71
CA ASP A 98 -2.86 2.68 8.47
C ASP A 98 -1.83 1.67 7.90
N PRO A 99 -1.24 0.83 8.75
CA PRO A 99 -0.35 -0.23 8.29
C PRO A 99 -1.13 -1.27 7.48
N LEU A 100 -0.47 -1.94 6.52
CA LEU A 100 -1.14 -2.94 5.66
C LEU A 100 -1.77 -4.08 6.47
N THR A 101 -1.27 -4.37 7.65
CA THR A 101 -1.83 -5.39 8.57
C THR A 101 -3.21 -5.03 9.13
N ALA A 102 -3.65 -3.77 9.00
CA ALA A 102 -4.98 -3.32 9.45
C ALA A 102 -6.09 -3.49 8.39
N PHE A 103 -5.77 -4.13 7.26
CA PHE A 103 -6.69 -4.36 6.15
C PHE A 103 -7.18 -5.79 6.10
N ASP A 104 -8.36 -6.01 5.51
CA ASP A 104 -8.92 -7.36 5.30
C ASP A 104 -8.21 -8.06 4.15
N ALA A 105 -7.83 -7.30 3.11
CA ALA A 105 -7.12 -7.84 1.96
C ALA A 105 -6.03 -6.88 1.47
N VAL A 106 -4.93 -7.48 0.99
CA VAL A 106 -3.81 -6.79 0.37
C VAL A 106 -3.63 -7.34 -1.04
N GLY A 107 -3.84 -6.50 -2.05
CA GLY A 107 -3.69 -6.87 -3.46
C GLY A 107 -2.45 -6.25 -4.08
N PHE A 108 -1.70 -7.05 -4.83
CA PHE A 108 -0.55 -6.59 -5.60
C PHE A 108 -0.84 -6.70 -7.09
N THR A 109 -0.50 -5.67 -7.84
CA THR A 109 -0.46 -5.74 -9.30
C THR A 109 0.98 -6.03 -9.74
N LEU A 110 1.16 -7.02 -10.60
CA LEU A 110 2.47 -7.38 -11.14
C LEU A 110 2.52 -7.09 -12.63
N GLN A 111 3.23 -6.03 -12.99
CA GLN A 111 3.33 -5.56 -14.37
C GLN A 111 4.43 -6.27 -15.16
N TYR A 112 5.49 -6.70 -14.49
CA TYR A 112 6.64 -7.40 -15.07
C TYR A 112 7.42 -8.14 -13.97
N GLU A 113 8.24 -9.09 -14.37
CA GLU A 113 8.88 -10.05 -13.46
C GLU A 113 9.85 -9.40 -12.45
N LEU A 114 10.49 -8.30 -12.82
CA LEU A 114 11.42 -7.58 -11.92
C LEU A 114 10.72 -6.98 -10.68
N SER A 115 9.39 -6.86 -10.71
CA SER A 115 8.62 -6.38 -9.56
C SER A 115 8.41 -7.41 -8.44
N TYR A 116 8.75 -8.70 -8.65
CA TYR A 116 8.61 -9.73 -7.61
C TYR A 116 9.39 -9.40 -6.33
N THR A 117 10.61 -8.92 -6.47
CA THR A 117 11.45 -8.56 -5.32
C THR A 117 10.86 -7.38 -4.55
N ASN A 118 10.19 -6.45 -5.23
CA ASN A 118 9.51 -5.34 -4.60
C ASN A 118 8.27 -5.79 -3.81
N ILE A 119 7.52 -6.78 -4.31
CA ILE A 119 6.40 -7.37 -3.55
C ILE A 119 6.91 -7.97 -2.24
N LEU A 120 8.00 -8.73 -2.28
CA LEU A 120 8.61 -9.30 -1.07
C LEU A 120 9.08 -8.20 -0.11
N ALA A 121 9.72 -7.14 -0.63
CA ALA A 121 10.15 -6.00 0.18
C ALA A 121 8.96 -5.25 0.80
N MET A 122 7.84 -5.10 0.10
CA MET A 122 6.62 -4.50 0.65
C MET A 122 6.00 -5.35 1.75
N LEU A 123 5.97 -6.67 1.59
CA LEU A 123 5.49 -7.59 2.63
C LEU A 123 6.39 -7.55 3.87
N ASP A 124 7.71 -7.50 3.68
CA ASP A 124 8.69 -7.38 4.77
C ASP A 124 8.50 -6.09 5.56
N LEU A 125 8.43 -4.94 4.86
CA LEU A 125 8.17 -3.64 5.46
C LEU A 125 6.80 -3.56 6.16
N ALA A 126 5.81 -4.30 5.69
CA ALA A 126 4.50 -4.40 6.32
C ALA A 126 4.49 -5.35 7.53
N GLY A 127 5.54 -6.14 7.72
CA GLY A 127 5.60 -7.19 8.74
C GLY A 127 4.69 -8.38 8.45
N ILE A 128 4.29 -8.58 7.17
CA ILE A 128 3.42 -9.69 6.76
C ILE A 128 4.30 -10.89 6.37
N PRO A 129 4.09 -12.08 6.96
CA PRO A 129 4.85 -13.28 6.62
C PRO A 129 4.75 -13.63 5.13
N PHE A 130 5.86 -14.06 4.50
CA PHE A 130 5.90 -14.38 3.07
C PHE A 130 5.05 -15.60 2.72
N TYR A 131 5.11 -16.64 3.54
CA TYR A 131 4.41 -17.88 3.27
C TYR A 131 3.02 -17.90 3.89
N SER A 132 2.02 -18.33 3.11
CA SER A 132 0.64 -18.43 3.57
C SER A 132 0.47 -19.37 4.78
N LYS A 133 1.30 -20.41 4.87
CA LYS A 133 1.32 -21.34 6.02
C LYS A 133 1.69 -20.69 7.36
N ASP A 134 2.37 -19.54 7.30
CA ASP A 134 2.83 -18.79 8.48
C ASP A 134 1.84 -17.66 8.85
N ARG A 135 0.67 -17.64 8.20
CA ARG A 135 -0.41 -16.70 8.44
C ARG A 135 -1.65 -17.42 8.95
N ASP A 136 -2.29 -16.86 9.93
CA ASP A 136 -3.60 -17.26 10.44
C ASP A 136 -4.68 -16.26 10.00
N GLU A 137 -5.90 -16.40 10.53
CA GLU A 137 -7.04 -15.55 10.21
C GLU A 137 -6.89 -14.07 10.64
N SER A 138 -5.87 -13.75 11.43
CA SER A 138 -5.59 -12.36 11.86
C SER A 138 -4.82 -11.56 10.81
N TRP A 139 -4.26 -12.22 9.78
CA TRP A 139 -3.52 -11.58 8.71
C TRP A 139 -4.41 -11.26 7.52
N PRO A 140 -4.15 -10.15 6.80
CA PRO A 140 -4.88 -9.86 5.59
C PRO A 140 -4.70 -10.95 4.52
N VAL A 141 -5.75 -11.22 3.78
CA VAL A 141 -5.66 -12.09 2.60
C VAL A 141 -4.78 -11.37 1.56
N SER A 142 -3.74 -12.05 1.08
CA SER A 142 -2.89 -11.48 0.02
C SER A 142 -3.25 -12.06 -1.34
N TYR A 143 -3.39 -11.21 -2.33
CA TYR A 143 -3.69 -11.54 -3.71
C TYR A 143 -2.70 -10.86 -4.66
N THR A 144 -2.15 -11.62 -5.60
CA THR A 144 -1.28 -11.08 -6.65
C THR A 144 -1.92 -11.31 -8.00
N HIS A 145 -2.20 -10.23 -8.72
CA HIS A 145 -2.69 -10.30 -10.10
C HIS A 145 -1.52 -10.27 -11.08
N LEU A 146 -1.32 -11.38 -11.77
CA LEU A 146 -0.41 -11.46 -12.90
C LEU A 146 -1.17 -11.05 -14.16
N ARG A 147 -0.63 -10.12 -14.92
CA ARG A 147 -1.13 -9.86 -16.27
C ARG A 147 -0.83 -11.09 -17.11
N ALA A 148 -1.89 -11.72 -17.61
CA ALA A 148 -1.73 -12.78 -18.60
C ALA A 148 -1.11 -12.13 -19.86
N HIS A 149 0.06 -12.58 -20.25
CA HIS A 149 0.59 -12.32 -21.60
C HIS A 149 -0.15 -13.26 -22.53
N GLU A 150 -1.04 -12.69 -23.37
CA GLU A 150 -1.50 -13.34 -24.58
C GLU A 150 -0.38 -13.37 -25.63
#